data_0465bc55282b726fab3f522c196319cc
#
_entry.id   0465bc55282b726fab3f522c196319cc
#
_cell.length_a   1.000
_cell.length_b   1.000
_cell.length_c   1.000
_cell.angle_alpha   90.00
_cell.angle_beta   90.00
_cell.angle_gamma   90.00
#
_symmetry.space_group_name_H-M   'P 1'
#
loop_
_entity.id
_entity.type
_entity.pdbx_description
1 polymer ?
#
loop_
_entity_poly.entity_id
_entity_poly.type
_entity_poly.pdbx_seq_one_letter_code
_entity_poly.pdbx_strand_id
1 'polypeptide(L)'
;MLGAIIGDIVGSRWEFDPTNDYNFPLFSEENSFTDDTICTVAVAEALLHGSDDYGKFIHKWCRKYPHPMGGYGWRFSEWVASEDPKPYNSFGNGAAMRVSPVAMWFADTDEAKDEARKTAACSHNHPEGMKGAAAVAEAINVAIHTCYGKSEDEQTQLAMEIGMATAYNNKYEWDIDLEKVTNKFDETCQGTVPVALCIITESESFEDAIRKAVALGADADTLGAIVGSIAEHIWGIPEWIKEEVRKYLPAEMLEVIDKFYDKVGYHPDREIDFPAFIENCLNWVLPGLQFFYRDTDAMDNAADIYKVGETIRAGFFIDVTTKLLKPVHKTRFLIASAHVAPLYVIRDLVKNNPALEVWNLCTLHYNSYFKVMDVYEKNGVTQVFLLHIPENMARVLGGATDFNFIDEAMGNEKSLVEVARESLDQKMMQEVHPRSLDKEWCNRMEAPVGLDNDNKPVPLEPLPDSAVDTQMAGLGNMIHKMSNDADIEIPWKKK
;
A
#
# COMPACT_ATOMS: atom_id res chain seq x y z
N MET A 1 -13.45 4.43 2.41
CA MET A 1 -14.23 4.88 3.59
C MET A 1 -15.49 5.67 3.20
N LEU A 2 -15.36 6.71 2.35
CA LEU A 2 -16.52 7.49 1.92
C LEU A 2 -17.52 6.65 1.10
N GLY A 3 -17.03 5.72 0.29
CA GLY A 3 -17.87 4.77 -0.43
C GLY A 3 -18.72 3.88 0.47
N ALA A 4 -18.17 3.46 1.63
CA ALA A 4 -18.96 2.74 2.63
C ALA A 4 -20.10 3.62 3.18
N ILE A 5 -19.81 4.87 3.51
CA ILE A 5 -20.78 5.85 4.03
C ILE A 5 -21.85 6.16 2.98
N ILE A 6 -21.47 6.26 1.70
CA ILE A 6 -22.42 6.46 0.61
C ILE A 6 -23.33 5.24 0.47
N GLY A 7 -22.79 4.04 0.48
CA GLY A 7 -23.56 2.80 0.39
C GLY A 7 -24.57 2.66 1.52
N ASP A 8 -24.14 2.95 2.76
CA ASP A 8 -25.00 3.02 3.94
C ASP A 8 -26.15 4.01 3.73
N ILE A 9 -25.84 5.27 3.46
CA ILE A 9 -26.87 6.33 3.35
C ILE A 9 -27.83 6.05 2.19
N VAL A 10 -27.33 5.60 1.03
CA VAL A 10 -28.19 5.26 -0.13
C VAL A 10 -29.07 4.05 0.19
N GLY A 11 -28.55 3.05 0.88
CA GLY A 11 -29.27 1.84 1.27
C GLY A 11 -30.27 2.04 2.40
N SER A 12 -30.03 3.00 3.30
CA SER A 12 -30.72 3.16 4.60
C SER A 12 -32.25 3.16 4.54
N ARG A 13 -32.86 3.81 3.54
CA ARG A 13 -34.33 3.83 3.40
C ARG A 13 -34.90 2.50 2.89
N TRP A 14 -34.06 1.67 2.29
CA TRP A 14 -34.47 0.43 1.63
C TRP A 14 -34.18 -0.83 2.47
N GLU A 15 -33.63 -0.68 3.67
CA GLU A 15 -33.31 -1.78 4.57
C GLU A 15 -34.57 -2.61 4.93
N PHE A 16 -35.65 -1.95 5.34
CA PHE A 16 -36.90 -2.60 5.75
C PHE A 16 -38.06 -2.40 4.76
N ASP A 17 -37.89 -1.59 3.72
CA ASP A 17 -38.84 -1.39 2.62
C ASP A 17 -38.10 -1.58 1.29
N PRO A 18 -37.72 -2.82 0.94
CA PRO A 18 -36.78 -3.11 -0.13
C PRO A 18 -37.30 -2.69 -1.51
N THR A 19 -36.38 -2.24 -2.36
CA THR A 19 -36.65 -1.97 -3.77
C THR A 19 -35.90 -2.96 -4.66
N ASN A 20 -36.52 -3.31 -5.82
CA ASN A 20 -35.84 -3.99 -6.91
C ASN A 20 -35.76 -3.10 -8.16
N ASP A 21 -36.12 -1.82 -8.05
CA ASP A 21 -35.95 -0.87 -9.15
C ASP A 21 -34.49 -0.38 -9.20
N TYR A 22 -33.73 -0.84 -10.19
CA TYR A 22 -32.33 -0.39 -10.39
C TYR A 22 -32.22 1.14 -10.55
N ASN A 23 -33.27 1.81 -11.07
CA ASN A 23 -33.27 3.25 -11.33
C ASN A 23 -33.85 4.07 -10.16
N PHE A 24 -33.83 3.53 -8.94
CA PHE A 24 -34.26 4.28 -7.76
C PHE A 24 -33.43 5.57 -7.58
N PRO A 25 -34.00 6.65 -6.99
CA PRO A 25 -33.21 7.84 -6.67
C PRO A 25 -32.20 7.53 -5.58
N LEU A 26 -30.89 7.79 -5.87
CA LEU A 26 -29.81 7.49 -4.93
C LEU A 26 -29.97 8.25 -3.60
N PHE A 27 -30.39 9.51 -3.66
CA PHE A 27 -30.55 10.36 -2.49
C PHE A 27 -31.98 10.92 -2.42
N SER A 28 -32.49 11.04 -1.21
CA SER A 28 -33.80 11.64 -0.90
C SER A 28 -33.81 12.13 0.56
N GLU A 29 -34.81 12.91 0.93
CA GLU A 29 -34.99 13.36 2.31
C GLU A 29 -35.24 12.22 3.32
N GLU A 30 -35.54 11.02 2.84
CA GLU A 30 -35.79 9.82 3.66
C GLU A 30 -34.49 9.05 3.98
N ASN A 31 -33.39 9.37 3.31
CA ASN A 31 -32.10 8.76 3.58
C ASN A 31 -31.44 9.35 4.84
N SER A 32 -30.73 8.54 5.59
CA SER A 32 -29.90 8.95 6.71
C SER A 32 -28.73 7.99 6.87
N PHE A 33 -27.73 8.35 7.66
CA PHE A 33 -26.70 7.40 8.06
C PHE A 33 -27.24 6.43 9.14
N THR A 34 -26.70 5.21 9.12
CA THR A 34 -27.03 4.14 10.08
C THR A 34 -25.85 3.84 10.99
N ASP A 35 -25.86 2.70 11.69
CA ASP A 35 -24.74 2.24 12.51
C ASP A 35 -23.50 1.85 11.68
N ASP A 36 -23.65 1.56 10.38
CA ASP A 36 -22.54 1.36 9.45
C ASP A 36 -21.62 2.58 9.40
N THR A 37 -22.15 3.75 9.15
CA THR A 37 -21.40 5.01 9.14
C THR A 37 -20.84 5.32 10.52
N ILE A 38 -21.63 5.17 11.60
CA ILE A 38 -21.18 5.46 12.96
C ILE A 38 -19.96 4.60 13.33
N CYS A 39 -20.03 3.30 13.07
CA CYS A 39 -18.95 2.37 13.35
C CYS A 39 -17.72 2.61 12.45
N THR A 40 -17.92 2.95 11.17
CA THR A 40 -16.84 3.29 10.23
C THR A 40 -16.08 4.54 10.71
N VAL A 41 -16.79 5.60 11.08
CA VAL A 41 -16.18 6.83 11.64
C VAL A 41 -15.45 6.55 12.95
N ALA A 42 -16.01 5.68 13.81
CA ALA A 42 -15.37 5.28 15.05
C ALA A 42 -14.03 4.57 14.83
N VAL A 43 -13.95 3.67 13.85
CA VAL A 43 -12.70 2.99 13.48
C VAL A 43 -11.68 3.99 12.94
N ALA A 44 -12.11 4.92 12.08
CA ALA A 44 -11.25 5.98 11.57
C ALA A 44 -10.69 6.87 12.69
N GLU A 45 -11.52 7.26 13.66
CA GLU A 45 -11.07 8.06 14.82
C GLU A 45 -10.07 7.29 15.68
N ALA A 46 -10.24 5.97 15.89
CA ALA A 46 -9.29 5.14 16.62
C ALA A 46 -7.90 5.17 15.96
N LEU A 47 -7.85 4.98 14.63
CA LEU A 47 -6.61 5.03 13.85
C LEU A 47 -5.93 6.40 13.92
N LEU A 48 -6.69 7.49 13.80
CA LEU A 48 -6.17 8.86 13.94
C LEU A 48 -5.53 9.11 15.31
N HIS A 49 -6.00 8.42 16.36
CA HIS A 49 -5.43 8.49 17.71
C HIS A 49 -4.32 7.47 17.96
N GLY A 50 -3.94 6.66 16.96
CA GLY A 50 -2.95 5.60 17.10
C GLY A 50 -3.36 4.52 18.11
N SER A 51 -4.66 4.25 18.24
CA SER A 51 -5.22 3.29 19.18
C SER A 51 -5.65 2.01 18.49
N ASP A 52 -5.31 0.88 19.08
CA ASP A 52 -5.78 -0.46 18.72
C ASP A 52 -7.03 -0.90 19.54
N ASP A 53 -7.48 -0.09 20.48
CA ASP A 53 -8.72 -0.30 21.22
C ASP A 53 -9.94 0.21 20.44
N TYR A 54 -10.23 -0.43 19.32
CA TYR A 54 -11.38 -0.09 18.46
C TYR A 54 -12.71 -0.16 19.22
N GLY A 55 -12.84 -1.11 20.16
CA GLY A 55 -14.03 -1.27 20.96
C GLY A 55 -14.41 -0.02 21.74
N LYS A 56 -13.43 0.67 22.30
CA LYS A 56 -13.63 1.93 23.03
C LYS A 56 -14.20 3.03 22.14
N PHE A 57 -13.69 3.17 20.92
CA PHE A 57 -14.16 4.20 20.00
C PHE A 57 -15.52 3.89 19.42
N ILE A 58 -15.79 2.63 19.03
CA ILE A 58 -17.10 2.17 18.57
C ILE A 58 -18.13 2.40 19.69
N HIS A 59 -17.85 1.98 20.91
CA HIS A 59 -18.73 2.18 22.06
C HIS A 59 -19.03 3.66 22.32
N LYS A 60 -17.99 4.53 22.27
CA LYS A 60 -18.13 5.99 22.41
C LYS A 60 -19.08 6.57 21.34
N TRP A 61 -18.87 6.24 20.07
CA TRP A 61 -19.65 6.78 18.98
C TRP A 61 -21.10 6.25 18.96
N CYS A 62 -21.29 4.95 19.20
CA CYS A 62 -22.64 4.37 19.27
C CYS A 62 -23.46 4.93 20.45
N ARG A 63 -22.83 5.20 21.59
CA ARG A 63 -23.50 5.90 22.71
C ARG A 63 -23.84 7.35 22.41
N LYS A 64 -23.08 8.01 21.57
CA LYS A 64 -23.36 9.37 21.11
C LYS A 64 -24.56 9.43 20.17
N TYR A 65 -24.78 8.38 19.38
CA TYR A 65 -25.88 8.22 18.45
C TYR A 65 -26.75 7.01 18.84
N PRO A 66 -27.51 7.07 19.95
CA PRO A 66 -28.16 5.89 20.51
C PRO A 66 -29.35 5.37 19.69
N HIS A 67 -29.81 6.14 18.72
CA HIS A 67 -31.00 5.84 17.89
C HIS A 67 -30.76 6.22 16.44
N PRO A 68 -29.80 5.57 15.73
CA PRO A 68 -29.62 5.81 14.32
C PRO A 68 -30.83 5.28 13.52
N MET A 69 -30.94 5.64 12.26
CA MET A 69 -31.87 4.99 11.36
C MET A 69 -31.59 3.48 11.30
N GLY A 70 -32.56 2.62 11.16
CA GLY A 70 -32.39 1.16 11.25
C GLY A 70 -32.19 0.63 12.66
N GLY A 71 -31.53 1.40 13.51
CA GLY A 71 -31.19 1.01 14.89
C GLY A 71 -29.92 0.14 14.94
N TYR A 72 -29.61 -0.38 16.14
CA TYR A 72 -28.55 -1.36 16.32
C TYR A 72 -29.17 -2.76 16.41
N GLY A 73 -28.51 -3.76 15.83
CA GLY A 73 -28.90 -5.14 16.04
C GLY A 73 -29.04 -5.48 17.55
N TRP A 74 -30.00 -6.31 17.93
CA TRP A 74 -30.39 -6.50 19.33
C TRP A 74 -29.19 -6.79 20.28
N ARG A 75 -28.33 -7.73 19.95
CA ARG A 75 -27.16 -8.07 20.79
C ARG A 75 -26.12 -6.94 20.80
N PHE A 76 -26.00 -6.20 19.71
CA PHE A 76 -25.09 -5.07 19.64
C PHE A 76 -25.61 -3.89 20.48
N SER A 77 -26.95 -3.67 20.51
CA SER A 77 -27.56 -2.70 21.43
C SER A 77 -27.26 -2.99 22.90
N GLU A 78 -27.30 -4.27 23.33
CA GLU A 78 -26.90 -4.68 24.68
C GLU A 78 -25.41 -4.40 24.94
N TRP A 79 -24.54 -4.64 23.94
CA TRP A 79 -23.12 -4.35 24.00
C TRP A 79 -22.88 -2.84 24.14
N VAL A 80 -23.58 -1.99 23.39
CA VAL A 80 -23.52 -0.52 23.48
C VAL A 80 -24.02 -0.01 24.82
N ALA A 81 -25.07 -0.59 25.37
CA ALA A 81 -25.63 -0.20 26.67
C ALA A 81 -24.75 -0.61 27.86
N SER A 82 -23.88 -1.59 27.73
CA SER A 82 -23.02 -2.11 28.80
C SER A 82 -21.98 -1.08 29.24
N GLU A 83 -21.70 -0.98 30.52
CA GLU A 83 -20.59 -0.18 31.06
C GLU A 83 -19.21 -0.87 30.88
N ASP A 84 -19.22 -2.20 30.73
CA ASP A 84 -18.02 -3.01 30.43
C ASP A 84 -18.34 -3.98 29.29
N PRO A 85 -18.40 -3.47 28.04
CA PRO A 85 -18.79 -4.28 26.89
C PRO A 85 -17.77 -5.38 26.62
N LYS A 86 -18.26 -6.61 26.45
CA LYS A 86 -17.45 -7.77 26.14
C LYS A 86 -17.86 -8.38 24.80
N PRO A 87 -16.92 -8.95 24.04
CA PRO A 87 -17.25 -9.70 22.84
C PRO A 87 -18.30 -10.77 23.11
N TYR A 88 -19.25 -10.91 22.20
CA TYR A 88 -20.39 -11.81 22.40
C TYR A 88 -20.54 -12.86 21.30
N ASN A 89 -19.44 -13.17 20.61
CA ASN A 89 -19.35 -14.21 19.59
C ASN A 89 -20.34 -14.01 18.42
N SER A 90 -20.52 -12.76 17.99
CA SER A 90 -21.31 -12.44 16.81
C SER A 90 -20.57 -12.86 15.54
N PHE A 91 -21.33 -13.29 14.54
CA PHE A 91 -20.92 -13.49 13.16
C PHE A 91 -21.69 -12.58 12.19
N GLY A 92 -22.32 -11.52 12.73
CA GLY A 92 -23.04 -10.51 11.94
C GLY A 92 -22.12 -9.72 11.03
N ASN A 93 -22.71 -9.20 9.94
CA ASN A 93 -22.03 -8.41 8.92
C ASN A 93 -21.54 -7.05 9.44
N GLY A 94 -22.00 -6.60 10.60
CA GLY A 94 -21.48 -5.45 11.35
C GLY A 94 -19.96 -5.51 11.61
N ALA A 95 -19.34 -6.70 11.52
CA ALA A 95 -17.88 -6.83 11.53
C ALA A 95 -17.24 -6.33 10.23
N ALA A 96 -17.89 -6.57 9.09
CA ALA A 96 -17.35 -6.32 7.75
C ALA A 96 -17.62 -4.89 7.26
N MET A 97 -18.75 -4.30 7.62
CA MET A 97 -19.21 -2.99 7.16
C MET A 97 -18.27 -1.83 7.52
N ARG A 98 -17.55 -1.94 8.63
CA ARG A 98 -16.79 -0.85 9.27
C ARG A 98 -15.27 -0.88 9.03
N VAL A 99 -14.74 -1.81 8.21
CA VAL A 99 -13.29 -2.03 8.11
C VAL A 99 -12.58 -1.16 7.07
N SER A 100 -13.31 -0.41 6.26
CA SER A 100 -12.72 0.39 5.18
C SER A 100 -11.60 1.34 5.67
N PRO A 101 -11.67 1.99 6.85
CA PRO A 101 -10.55 2.80 7.32
C PRO A 101 -9.28 2.00 7.58
N VAL A 102 -9.39 0.77 8.09
CA VAL A 102 -8.24 -0.10 8.34
C VAL A 102 -7.54 -0.46 7.03
N ALA A 103 -8.32 -0.86 6.02
CA ALA A 103 -7.78 -1.22 4.71
C ALA A 103 -7.06 -0.06 4.01
N MET A 104 -7.44 1.18 4.29
CA MET A 104 -6.80 2.40 3.76
C MET A 104 -5.58 2.84 4.56
N TRP A 105 -5.52 2.49 5.86
CA TRP A 105 -4.45 2.93 6.76
C TRP A 105 -3.19 2.10 6.62
N PHE A 106 -3.33 0.79 6.45
CA PHE A 106 -2.23 -0.16 6.37
C PHE A 106 -1.92 -0.49 4.92
N ALA A 107 -0.66 -0.29 4.51
CA ALA A 107 -0.22 -0.56 3.15
C ALA A 107 -0.08 -2.07 2.86
N ASP A 108 0.29 -2.86 3.85
CA ASP A 108 0.41 -4.31 3.72
C ASP A 108 -0.94 -5.00 3.88
N THR A 109 -1.29 -5.89 2.94
CA THR A 109 -2.58 -6.58 2.92
C THR A 109 -2.78 -7.50 4.12
N ASP A 110 -1.76 -8.22 4.56
CA ASP A 110 -1.87 -9.11 5.70
C ASP A 110 -1.99 -8.33 7.01
N GLU A 111 -1.28 -7.20 7.14
CA GLU A 111 -1.44 -6.27 8.26
C GLU A 111 -2.85 -5.67 8.30
N ALA A 112 -3.37 -5.21 7.16
CA ALA A 112 -4.75 -4.71 7.04
C ALA A 112 -5.79 -5.76 7.45
N LYS A 113 -5.60 -7.03 7.05
CA LYS A 113 -6.48 -8.16 7.44
C LYS A 113 -6.41 -8.44 8.93
N ASP A 114 -5.22 -8.40 9.53
CA ASP A 114 -5.04 -8.65 10.95
C ASP A 114 -5.67 -7.53 11.79
N GLU A 115 -5.52 -6.28 11.38
CA GLU A 115 -6.17 -5.15 12.04
C GLU A 115 -7.69 -5.17 11.86
N ALA A 116 -8.20 -5.57 10.69
CA ALA A 116 -9.63 -5.77 10.47
C ALA A 116 -10.21 -6.82 11.43
N ARG A 117 -9.48 -7.93 11.68
CA ARG A 117 -9.87 -8.92 12.70
C ARG A 117 -9.94 -8.31 14.10
N LYS A 118 -9.03 -7.38 14.46
CA LYS A 118 -9.06 -6.68 15.76
C LYS A 118 -10.29 -5.77 15.88
N THR A 119 -10.68 -5.06 14.79
CA THR A 119 -11.93 -4.26 14.82
C THR A 119 -13.17 -5.12 15.02
N ALA A 120 -13.19 -6.34 14.49
CA ALA A 120 -14.27 -7.29 14.70
C ALA A 120 -14.25 -7.88 16.11
N ALA A 121 -13.08 -8.20 16.64
CA ALA A 121 -12.90 -8.96 17.88
C ALA A 121 -13.52 -8.29 19.13
N CYS A 122 -13.72 -6.98 19.13
CA CYS A 122 -14.32 -6.27 20.26
C CYS A 122 -15.81 -6.62 20.50
N SER A 123 -16.50 -7.15 19.48
CA SER A 123 -17.92 -7.52 19.52
C SER A 123 -18.19 -8.83 18.73
N HIS A 124 -17.66 -8.93 17.51
CA HIS A 124 -17.91 -9.98 16.54
C HIS A 124 -16.74 -10.98 16.47
N ASN A 125 -16.35 -11.54 17.61
CA ASN A 125 -15.20 -12.43 17.74
C ASN A 125 -15.46 -13.89 17.30
N HIS A 126 -16.58 -14.18 16.64
CA HIS A 126 -16.80 -15.44 15.97
C HIS A 126 -15.87 -15.57 14.75
N PRO A 127 -15.34 -16.77 14.42
CA PRO A 127 -14.46 -16.94 13.25
C PRO A 127 -15.02 -16.39 11.94
N GLU A 128 -16.33 -16.54 11.67
CA GLU A 128 -16.98 -15.99 10.47
C GLU A 128 -17.05 -14.46 10.50
N GLY A 129 -17.29 -13.83 11.65
CA GLY A 129 -17.27 -12.37 11.79
C GLY A 129 -15.87 -11.81 11.50
N MET A 130 -14.84 -12.39 12.10
CA MET A 130 -13.45 -11.99 11.88
C MET A 130 -12.99 -12.28 10.44
N LYS A 131 -13.46 -13.38 9.83
CA LYS A 131 -13.18 -13.72 8.43
C LYS A 131 -13.81 -12.69 7.47
N GLY A 132 -15.07 -12.31 7.69
CA GLY A 132 -15.76 -11.32 6.89
C GLY A 132 -15.05 -9.96 6.91
N ALA A 133 -14.67 -9.49 8.09
CA ALA A 133 -13.89 -8.28 8.26
C ALA A 133 -12.57 -8.31 7.48
N ALA A 134 -11.81 -9.41 7.61
CA ALA A 134 -10.54 -9.59 6.91
C ALA A 134 -10.71 -9.66 5.39
N ALA A 135 -11.76 -10.32 4.89
CA ALA A 135 -12.01 -10.45 3.46
C ALA A 135 -12.34 -9.09 2.81
N VAL A 136 -13.19 -8.27 3.46
CA VAL A 136 -13.49 -6.93 2.95
C VAL A 136 -12.26 -6.04 2.98
N ALA A 137 -11.45 -6.09 4.06
CA ALA A 137 -10.20 -5.35 4.12
C ALA A 137 -9.20 -5.78 3.03
N GLU A 138 -9.10 -7.07 2.72
CA GLU A 138 -8.29 -7.61 1.62
C GLU A 138 -8.74 -7.03 0.28
N ALA A 139 -10.03 -7.09 -0.04
CA ALA A 139 -10.57 -6.59 -1.30
C ALA A 139 -10.28 -5.08 -1.49
N ILE A 140 -10.51 -4.29 -0.45
CA ILE A 140 -10.24 -2.83 -0.48
C ILE A 140 -8.74 -2.57 -0.67
N ASN A 141 -7.90 -3.22 0.13
CA ASN A 141 -6.45 -2.99 0.10
C ASN A 141 -5.85 -3.39 -1.26
N VAL A 142 -6.27 -4.54 -1.82
CA VAL A 142 -5.86 -4.95 -3.17
C VAL A 142 -6.34 -3.94 -4.22
N ALA A 143 -7.58 -3.44 -4.13
CA ALA A 143 -8.10 -2.43 -5.06
C ALA A 143 -7.28 -1.13 -5.02
N ILE A 144 -6.90 -0.65 -3.83
CA ILE A 144 -6.03 0.53 -3.65
C ILE A 144 -4.71 0.36 -4.42
N HIS A 145 -4.10 -0.83 -4.37
CA HIS A 145 -2.79 -1.06 -4.96
C HIS A 145 -2.83 -1.40 -6.46
N THR A 146 -3.99 -1.81 -7.00
CA THR A 146 -4.06 -2.33 -8.37
C THR A 146 -4.89 -1.49 -9.33
N CYS A 147 -5.93 -0.79 -8.85
CA CYS A 147 -6.89 -0.13 -9.74
C CYS A 147 -6.57 1.35 -10.01
N TYR A 148 -5.75 1.98 -9.20
CA TYR A 148 -5.45 3.41 -9.36
C TYR A 148 -4.81 3.71 -10.72
N GLY A 149 -5.39 4.69 -11.45
CA GLY A 149 -4.90 5.13 -12.75
C GLY A 149 -5.14 4.17 -13.91
N LYS A 150 -5.96 3.14 -13.72
CA LYS A 150 -6.38 2.23 -14.76
C LYS A 150 -7.54 2.80 -15.59
N SER A 151 -7.65 2.37 -16.85
CA SER A 151 -8.81 2.68 -17.70
C SER A 151 -10.08 2.00 -17.17
N GLU A 152 -11.25 2.47 -17.56
CA GLU A 152 -12.55 1.89 -17.16
C GLU A 152 -12.63 0.39 -17.50
N ASP A 153 -12.16 -0.03 -18.69
CA ASP A 153 -12.13 -1.44 -19.10
C ASP A 153 -11.22 -2.27 -18.19
N GLU A 154 -10.01 -1.75 -17.85
CA GLU A 154 -9.09 -2.42 -16.94
C GLU A 154 -9.63 -2.49 -15.52
N GLN A 155 -10.30 -1.43 -15.04
CA GLN A 155 -10.93 -1.40 -13.72
C GLN A 155 -12.03 -2.46 -13.61
N THR A 156 -12.87 -2.61 -14.63
CA THR A 156 -13.91 -3.63 -14.67
C THR A 156 -13.32 -5.04 -14.68
N GLN A 157 -12.23 -5.27 -15.42
CA GLN A 157 -11.53 -6.56 -15.36
C GLN A 157 -10.93 -6.82 -13.97
N LEU A 158 -10.27 -5.83 -13.38
CA LEU A 158 -9.70 -5.92 -12.03
C LEU A 158 -10.77 -6.14 -10.96
N ALA A 159 -11.95 -5.52 -11.09
CA ALA A 159 -13.08 -5.76 -10.20
C ALA A 159 -13.46 -7.23 -10.13
N MET A 160 -13.54 -7.88 -11.30
CA MET A 160 -13.81 -9.32 -11.39
C MET A 160 -12.69 -10.13 -10.73
N GLU A 161 -11.43 -9.83 -11.03
CA GLU A 161 -10.27 -10.53 -10.45
C GLU A 161 -10.19 -10.37 -8.92
N ILE A 162 -10.41 -9.16 -8.40
CA ILE A 162 -10.41 -8.87 -6.96
C ILE A 162 -11.53 -9.63 -6.25
N GLY A 163 -12.75 -9.56 -6.76
CA GLY A 163 -13.90 -10.26 -6.16
C GLY A 163 -13.68 -11.76 -6.10
N MET A 164 -13.29 -12.38 -7.22
CA MET A 164 -13.02 -13.81 -7.32
C MET A 164 -11.84 -14.24 -6.43
N ALA A 165 -10.70 -13.54 -6.48
CA ALA A 165 -9.52 -13.86 -5.70
C ALA A 165 -9.79 -13.74 -4.19
N THR A 166 -10.46 -12.67 -3.77
CA THR A 166 -10.82 -12.46 -2.37
C THR A 166 -11.76 -13.55 -1.87
N ALA A 167 -12.78 -13.90 -2.65
CA ALA A 167 -13.70 -15.00 -2.29
C ALA A 167 -12.93 -16.33 -2.16
N TYR A 168 -12.08 -16.65 -3.11
CA TYR A 168 -11.27 -17.87 -3.09
C TYR A 168 -10.33 -17.92 -1.87
N ASN A 169 -9.58 -16.84 -1.60
CA ASN A 169 -8.63 -16.76 -0.51
C ASN A 169 -9.31 -16.94 0.87
N ASN A 170 -10.53 -16.42 1.01
CA ASN A 170 -11.31 -16.47 2.25
C ASN A 170 -12.33 -17.64 2.27
N LYS A 171 -12.27 -18.55 1.29
CA LYS A 171 -13.15 -19.71 1.20
C LYS A 171 -14.64 -19.34 1.18
N TYR A 172 -14.97 -18.30 0.45
CA TYR A 172 -16.33 -17.94 0.08
C TYR A 172 -16.67 -18.48 -1.32
N GLU A 173 -17.95 -18.67 -1.58
CA GLU A 173 -18.46 -18.91 -2.92
C GLU A 173 -18.40 -17.59 -3.70
N TRP A 174 -17.91 -17.61 -4.94
CA TRP A 174 -17.80 -16.42 -5.80
C TRP A 174 -18.82 -16.40 -6.93
N ASP A 175 -19.36 -17.53 -7.32
CA ASP A 175 -20.34 -17.71 -8.41
C ASP A 175 -21.74 -17.82 -7.80
N ILE A 176 -22.19 -16.74 -7.19
CA ILE A 176 -23.48 -16.67 -6.53
C ILE A 176 -24.54 -16.21 -7.56
N ASP A 177 -25.58 -17.00 -7.69
CA ASP A 177 -26.76 -16.62 -8.44
C ASP A 177 -27.54 -15.53 -7.66
N LEU A 178 -27.34 -14.26 -8.03
CA LEU A 178 -27.94 -13.12 -7.36
C LEU A 178 -29.47 -13.15 -7.39
N GLU A 179 -30.11 -13.76 -8.42
CA GLU A 179 -31.56 -13.94 -8.46
C GLU A 179 -32.05 -14.78 -7.28
N LYS A 180 -31.26 -15.76 -6.85
CA LYS A 180 -31.63 -16.62 -5.72
C LYS A 180 -31.53 -15.99 -4.36
N VAL A 181 -30.75 -14.90 -4.23
CA VAL A 181 -30.58 -14.15 -2.98
C VAL A 181 -31.35 -12.84 -2.95
N THR A 182 -31.96 -12.45 -4.07
CA THR A 182 -32.84 -11.28 -4.17
C THR A 182 -33.97 -11.35 -3.13
N ASN A 183 -34.21 -10.24 -2.42
CA ASN A 183 -35.18 -10.10 -1.35
C ASN A 183 -34.99 -11.07 -0.17
N LYS A 184 -33.74 -11.54 0.03
CA LYS A 184 -33.38 -12.32 1.19
C LYS A 184 -32.53 -11.49 2.14
N PHE A 185 -33.13 -11.12 3.24
CA PHE A 185 -32.46 -10.40 4.30
C PHE A 185 -31.52 -11.35 5.07
N ASP A 186 -30.22 -11.06 5.09
CA ASP A 186 -29.21 -11.85 5.81
C ASP A 186 -28.18 -10.92 6.45
N GLU A 187 -28.18 -10.85 7.77
CA GLU A 187 -27.29 -10.02 8.60
C GLU A 187 -25.95 -10.71 8.92
N THR A 188 -25.62 -11.84 8.30
CA THR A 188 -24.40 -12.59 8.63
C THR A 188 -23.28 -12.27 7.67
N CYS A 189 -22.03 -12.32 8.16
CA CYS A 189 -20.85 -12.17 7.29
C CYS A 189 -20.82 -13.18 6.15
N GLN A 190 -21.17 -14.46 6.44
CA GLN A 190 -21.19 -15.51 5.44
C GLN A 190 -22.31 -15.38 4.42
N GLY A 191 -23.38 -14.66 4.74
CA GLY A 191 -24.46 -14.34 3.81
C GLY A 191 -24.21 -13.07 3.01
N THR A 192 -23.65 -12.03 3.64
CA THR A 192 -23.50 -10.70 3.02
C THR A 192 -22.19 -10.55 2.24
N VAL A 193 -21.03 -10.96 2.81
CA VAL A 193 -19.72 -10.69 2.20
C VAL A 193 -19.55 -11.36 0.83
N PRO A 194 -19.86 -12.66 0.63
CA PRO A 194 -19.75 -13.26 -0.70
C PRO A 194 -20.71 -12.64 -1.73
N VAL A 195 -21.89 -12.21 -1.32
CA VAL A 195 -22.83 -11.48 -2.18
C VAL A 195 -22.24 -10.13 -2.60
N ALA A 196 -21.64 -9.39 -1.67
CA ALA A 196 -20.97 -8.13 -1.98
C ALA A 196 -19.82 -8.33 -2.99
N LEU A 197 -18.99 -9.36 -2.79
CA LEU A 197 -17.91 -9.69 -3.73
C LEU A 197 -18.46 -10.07 -5.12
N CYS A 198 -19.56 -10.82 -5.20
CA CYS A 198 -20.23 -11.16 -6.45
C CYS A 198 -20.74 -9.90 -7.16
N ILE A 199 -21.39 -8.97 -6.45
CA ILE A 199 -21.83 -7.69 -7.01
C ILE A 199 -20.66 -6.89 -7.59
N ILE A 200 -19.52 -6.84 -6.90
CA ILE A 200 -18.30 -6.20 -7.42
C ILE A 200 -17.86 -6.83 -8.74
N THR A 201 -17.89 -8.17 -8.86
CA THR A 201 -17.48 -8.86 -10.10
C THR A 201 -18.38 -8.56 -11.30
N GLU A 202 -19.63 -8.19 -11.05
CA GLU A 202 -20.63 -7.92 -12.08
C GLU A 202 -20.83 -6.42 -12.38
N SER A 203 -20.09 -5.55 -11.68
CA SER A 203 -20.30 -4.10 -11.78
C SER A 203 -19.30 -3.43 -12.74
N GLU A 204 -19.71 -2.29 -13.32
CA GLU A 204 -18.92 -1.54 -14.31
C GLU A 204 -18.55 -0.13 -13.83
N SER A 205 -19.13 0.33 -12.71
CA SER A 205 -18.83 1.63 -12.11
C SER A 205 -19.20 1.67 -10.63
N PHE A 206 -18.74 2.70 -9.92
CA PHE A 206 -19.14 2.95 -8.52
C PHE A 206 -20.67 3.04 -8.35
N GLU A 207 -21.33 3.84 -9.20
CA GLU A 207 -22.80 4.02 -9.11
C GLU A 207 -23.53 2.72 -9.45
N ASP A 208 -23.08 1.98 -10.47
CA ASP A 208 -23.64 0.68 -10.83
C ASP A 208 -23.54 -0.32 -9.67
N ALA A 209 -22.42 -0.39 -9.01
CA ALA A 209 -22.22 -1.27 -7.86
C ALA A 209 -23.17 -0.94 -6.69
N ILE A 210 -23.32 0.35 -6.35
CA ILE A 210 -24.26 0.79 -5.32
C ILE A 210 -25.71 0.46 -5.71
N ARG A 211 -26.09 0.71 -6.96
CA ARG A 211 -27.45 0.41 -7.45
C ARG A 211 -27.77 -1.08 -7.40
N LYS A 212 -26.84 -1.93 -7.81
CA LYS A 212 -26.98 -3.40 -7.73
C LYS A 212 -27.10 -3.89 -6.29
N ALA A 213 -26.29 -3.34 -5.39
CA ALA A 213 -26.33 -3.71 -3.97
C ALA A 213 -27.69 -3.41 -3.35
N VAL A 214 -28.20 -2.20 -3.56
CA VAL A 214 -29.49 -1.77 -2.98
C VAL A 214 -30.67 -2.43 -3.66
N ALA A 215 -30.68 -2.51 -5.01
CA ALA A 215 -31.77 -3.12 -5.76
C ALA A 215 -31.88 -4.65 -5.57
N LEU A 216 -30.90 -5.28 -4.95
CA LEU A 216 -31.01 -6.70 -4.56
C LEU A 216 -32.13 -6.91 -3.52
N GLY A 217 -32.51 -5.88 -2.76
CA GLY A 217 -33.58 -5.96 -1.77
C GLY A 217 -33.23 -6.86 -0.58
N ALA A 218 -31.94 -6.93 -0.25
CA ALA A 218 -31.43 -7.64 0.94
C ALA A 218 -31.22 -6.65 2.09
N ASP A 219 -30.20 -6.80 2.90
CA ASP A 219 -29.72 -5.86 3.93
C ASP A 219 -29.03 -4.68 3.22
N ALA A 220 -29.82 -3.70 2.78
CA ALA A 220 -29.46 -2.78 1.70
C ALA A 220 -28.41 -1.75 2.11
N ASP A 221 -28.42 -1.28 3.35
CA ASP A 221 -27.42 -0.33 3.91
C ASP A 221 -26.08 -1.02 4.13
N THR A 222 -26.06 -2.14 4.82
CA THR A 222 -24.82 -2.90 5.07
C THR A 222 -24.23 -3.49 3.79
N LEU A 223 -25.03 -4.07 2.91
CA LEU A 223 -24.54 -4.55 1.62
C LEU A 223 -24.01 -3.40 0.77
N GLY A 224 -24.72 -2.28 0.76
CA GLY A 224 -24.29 -1.03 0.14
C GLY A 224 -22.98 -0.51 0.71
N ALA A 225 -22.84 -0.51 2.03
CA ALA A 225 -21.60 -0.07 2.70
C ALA A 225 -20.40 -0.95 2.33
N ILE A 226 -20.54 -2.28 2.35
CA ILE A 226 -19.48 -3.20 1.96
C ILE A 226 -19.11 -3.03 0.49
N VAL A 227 -20.08 -3.06 -0.42
CA VAL A 227 -19.86 -2.87 -1.86
C VAL A 227 -19.24 -1.51 -2.14
N GLY A 228 -19.80 -0.44 -1.58
CA GLY A 228 -19.30 0.92 -1.76
C GLY A 228 -17.89 1.12 -1.27
N SER A 229 -17.49 0.44 -0.18
CA SER A 229 -16.14 0.49 0.35
C SER A 229 -15.09 -0.08 -0.61
N ILE A 230 -15.43 -1.10 -1.37
CA ILE A 230 -14.55 -1.72 -2.37
C ILE A 230 -14.61 -0.91 -3.68
N ALA A 231 -15.81 -0.56 -4.13
CA ALA A 231 -16.06 0.16 -5.38
C ALA A 231 -15.36 1.54 -5.42
N GLU A 232 -15.28 2.24 -4.29
CA GLU A 232 -14.54 3.50 -4.14
C GLU A 232 -13.11 3.41 -4.69
N HIS A 233 -12.43 2.29 -4.44
CA HIS A 233 -11.02 2.11 -4.79
C HIS A 233 -10.80 1.47 -6.15
N ILE A 234 -11.86 0.92 -6.76
CA ILE A 234 -11.80 0.38 -8.11
C ILE A 234 -12.08 1.49 -9.13
N TRP A 235 -13.22 2.18 -9.00
CA TRP A 235 -13.71 3.14 -10.00
C TRP A 235 -13.63 4.61 -9.57
N GLY A 236 -13.34 4.87 -8.29
CA GLY A 236 -13.48 6.20 -7.71
C GLY A 236 -14.96 6.57 -7.49
N ILE A 237 -15.21 7.64 -6.76
CA ILE A 237 -16.55 8.14 -6.47
C ILE A 237 -16.83 9.35 -7.35
N PRO A 238 -17.96 9.41 -8.11
CA PRO A 238 -18.35 10.60 -8.86
C PRO A 238 -18.47 11.82 -7.94
N GLU A 239 -17.97 12.99 -8.38
CA GLU A 239 -17.88 14.19 -7.54
C GLU A 239 -19.23 14.63 -6.99
N TRP A 240 -20.28 14.61 -7.82
CA TRP A 240 -21.63 14.98 -7.39
C TRP A 240 -22.15 14.09 -6.25
N ILE A 241 -21.75 12.81 -6.20
CA ILE A 241 -22.11 11.87 -5.11
C ILE A 241 -21.38 12.25 -3.83
N LYS A 242 -20.09 12.61 -3.93
CA LYS A 242 -19.30 13.06 -2.77
C LYS A 242 -19.85 14.35 -2.16
N GLU A 243 -20.23 15.31 -3.02
CA GLU A 243 -20.85 16.55 -2.57
C GLU A 243 -22.21 16.32 -1.91
N GLU A 244 -23.02 15.42 -2.50
CA GLU A 244 -24.35 15.16 -2.00
C GLU A 244 -24.34 14.45 -0.65
N VAL A 245 -23.56 13.37 -0.49
CA VAL A 245 -23.51 12.58 0.74
C VAL A 245 -23.11 13.41 1.96
N ARG A 246 -22.25 14.41 1.78
CA ARG A 246 -21.78 15.28 2.88
C ARG A 246 -22.91 16.05 3.57
N LYS A 247 -24.05 16.26 2.88
CA LYS A 247 -25.25 16.94 3.43
C LYS A 247 -25.98 16.11 4.47
N TYR A 248 -25.79 14.80 4.47
CA TYR A 248 -26.40 13.86 5.41
C TYR A 248 -25.58 13.66 6.70
N LEU A 249 -24.35 14.19 6.74
CA LEU A 249 -23.40 13.92 7.82
C LEU A 249 -23.29 15.11 8.77
N PRO A 250 -23.30 14.88 10.10
CA PRO A 250 -23.01 15.92 11.08
C PRO A 250 -21.56 16.39 10.98
N ALA A 251 -21.31 17.64 11.35
CA ALA A 251 -20.01 18.29 11.22
C ALA A 251 -18.85 17.52 11.88
N GLU A 252 -19.10 16.87 13.01
CA GLU A 252 -18.10 16.09 13.72
C GLU A 252 -17.70 14.79 13.00
N MET A 253 -18.62 14.17 12.23
CA MET A 253 -18.27 13.03 11.38
C MET A 253 -17.44 13.51 10.19
N LEU A 254 -17.84 14.62 9.58
CA LEU A 254 -17.08 15.25 8.50
C LEU A 254 -15.65 15.61 8.94
N GLU A 255 -15.48 16.12 10.16
CA GLU A 255 -14.16 16.45 10.71
C GLU A 255 -13.26 15.20 10.82
N VAL A 256 -13.82 14.07 11.28
CA VAL A 256 -13.06 12.80 11.35
C VAL A 256 -12.72 12.30 9.95
N ILE A 257 -13.69 12.33 9.02
CA ILE A 257 -13.52 11.90 7.64
C ILE A 257 -12.41 12.72 6.96
N ASP A 258 -12.47 14.05 7.04
CA ASP A 258 -11.52 14.93 6.40
C ASP A 258 -10.10 14.72 6.97
N LYS A 259 -9.95 14.65 8.30
CA LYS A 259 -8.66 14.36 8.95
C LYS A 259 -8.12 12.98 8.57
N PHE A 260 -9.01 11.99 8.41
CA PHE A 260 -8.59 10.65 8.03
C PHE A 260 -8.02 10.63 6.62
N TYR A 261 -8.73 11.22 5.65
CA TYR A 261 -8.26 11.32 4.27
C TYR A 261 -6.97 12.15 4.16
N ASP A 262 -6.86 13.26 4.89
CA ASP A 262 -5.62 14.04 4.98
C ASP A 262 -4.44 13.19 5.50
N LYS A 263 -4.70 12.30 6.46
CA LYS A 263 -3.66 11.46 7.06
C LYS A 263 -3.21 10.30 6.18
N VAL A 264 -4.14 9.63 5.49
CA VAL A 264 -3.80 8.50 4.61
C VAL A 264 -3.30 8.97 3.24
N GLY A 265 -3.39 10.27 2.94
CA GLY A 265 -2.92 10.85 1.68
C GLY A 265 -3.73 10.40 0.46
N TYR A 266 -4.86 9.73 0.67
CA TYR A 266 -5.75 9.30 -0.40
C TYR A 266 -6.75 10.41 -0.73
N HIS A 267 -6.43 11.16 -1.76
CA HIS A 267 -7.31 12.17 -2.34
C HIS A 267 -7.50 11.85 -3.82
N PRO A 268 -8.52 11.07 -4.19
CA PRO A 268 -8.76 10.71 -5.58
C PRO A 268 -8.99 11.91 -6.51
N ASP A 269 -9.24 13.10 -5.94
CA ASP A 269 -9.56 14.32 -6.68
C ASP A 269 -8.64 15.52 -6.35
N ARG A 270 -7.68 15.36 -5.46
CA ARG A 270 -6.65 16.39 -5.27
C ARG A 270 -5.56 16.22 -6.31
N GLU A 271 -5.16 17.32 -6.94
CA GLU A 271 -3.81 17.41 -7.50
C GLU A 271 -2.84 16.84 -6.46
N ILE A 272 -2.02 15.87 -6.88
CA ILE A 272 -1.03 15.24 -5.99
C ILE A 272 -0.25 16.37 -5.33
N ASP A 273 -0.29 16.44 -4.00
CA ASP A 273 0.62 17.29 -3.25
C ASP A 273 2.03 16.72 -3.42
N PHE A 274 2.69 17.17 -4.48
CA PHE A 274 4.01 16.69 -4.88
C PHE A 274 5.04 16.78 -3.76
N PRO A 275 5.13 17.87 -2.97
CA PRO A 275 6.01 17.91 -1.83
C PRO A 275 5.76 16.80 -0.82
N ALA A 276 4.52 16.58 -0.40
CA ALA A 276 4.17 15.53 0.55
C ALA A 276 4.38 14.13 -0.04
N PHE A 277 4.09 13.92 -1.33
CA PHE A 277 4.34 12.68 -2.03
C PHE A 277 5.85 12.36 -2.11
N ILE A 278 6.69 13.34 -2.48
CA ILE A 278 8.15 13.17 -2.51
C ILE A 278 8.69 12.89 -1.11
N GLU A 279 8.21 13.60 -0.08
CA GLU A 279 8.62 13.35 1.31
C GLU A 279 8.27 11.92 1.74
N ASN A 280 7.09 11.41 1.40
CA ASN A 280 6.71 10.02 1.65
C ASN A 280 7.60 9.04 0.89
N CYS A 281 7.91 9.30 -0.39
CA CYS A 281 8.84 8.48 -1.17
C CYS A 281 10.23 8.45 -0.54
N LEU A 282 10.75 9.58 -0.10
CA LEU A 282 12.05 9.71 0.56
C LEU A 282 12.05 8.99 1.91
N ASN A 283 10.99 9.12 2.70
CA ASN A 283 10.83 8.41 3.96
C ASN A 283 10.81 6.89 3.76
N TRP A 284 10.42 6.40 2.59
CA TRP A 284 10.43 4.98 2.27
C TRP A 284 11.78 4.47 1.73
N VAL A 285 12.52 5.31 1.01
CA VAL A 285 13.84 4.97 0.44
C VAL A 285 14.97 5.17 1.47
N LEU A 286 14.90 6.23 2.27
CA LEU A 286 16.01 6.65 3.15
C LEU A 286 16.02 6.02 4.55
N PRO A 287 14.88 5.71 5.24
CA PRO A 287 14.93 5.13 6.57
C PRO A 287 15.65 3.79 6.58
N GLY A 288 16.66 3.68 7.43
CA GLY A 288 17.46 2.45 7.55
C GLY A 288 18.47 2.22 6.43
N LEU A 289 18.81 3.27 5.66
CA LEU A 289 19.81 3.18 4.60
C LEU A 289 21.15 2.67 5.14
N GLN A 290 21.66 1.60 4.56
CA GLN A 290 22.92 0.97 4.89
C GLN A 290 23.76 0.80 3.63
N PHE A 291 25.09 0.70 3.81
CA PHE A 291 26.02 0.46 2.72
C PHE A 291 26.40 -1.02 2.63
N PHE A 292 26.29 -1.54 1.42
CA PHE A 292 26.64 -2.90 1.05
C PHE A 292 27.72 -2.87 -0.02
N TYR A 293 28.49 -3.95 -0.11
CA TYR A 293 29.62 -4.06 -1.01
C TYR A 293 29.50 -5.30 -1.90
N ARG A 294 29.93 -5.15 -3.15
CA ARG A 294 30.06 -6.22 -4.13
C ARG A 294 31.25 -5.93 -5.03
N ASP A 295 32.12 -6.89 -5.18
CA ASP A 295 33.35 -6.77 -5.97
C ASP A 295 33.30 -7.69 -7.19
N THR A 296 33.78 -7.24 -8.35
CA THR A 296 33.85 -8.07 -9.56
C THR A 296 35.11 -7.79 -10.35
N ASP A 297 35.64 -8.85 -11.01
CA ASP A 297 36.72 -8.77 -11.97
C ASP A 297 36.23 -8.79 -13.43
N ALA A 298 34.95 -8.97 -13.65
CA ALA A 298 34.38 -9.22 -14.96
C ALA A 298 34.50 -8.05 -15.93
N MET A 299 34.94 -6.85 -15.49
CA MET A 299 35.01 -5.68 -16.35
C MET A 299 36.24 -4.82 -16.11
N ASP A 300 36.86 -4.43 -17.24
CA ASP A 300 38.03 -3.54 -17.27
C ASP A 300 37.66 -2.06 -17.47
N ASN A 301 36.40 -1.76 -17.84
CA ASN A 301 35.96 -0.46 -18.32
C ASN A 301 34.67 0.03 -17.62
N ALA A 302 34.52 -0.24 -16.32
CA ALA A 302 33.32 0.13 -15.56
C ALA A 302 33.01 1.63 -15.66
N ALA A 303 34.01 2.51 -15.67
CA ALA A 303 33.82 3.95 -15.82
C ALA A 303 33.27 4.37 -17.20
N ASP A 304 33.41 3.53 -18.23
CA ASP A 304 32.83 3.77 -19.53
C ASP A 304 31.37 3.34 -19.63
N ILE A 305 30.99 2.34 -18.82
CA ILE A 305 29.65 1.73 -18.83
C ILE A 305 28.72 2.46 -17.86
N TYR A 306 29.13 2.67 -16.60
CA TYR A 306 28.29 3.32 -15.60
C TYR A 306 28.46 4.83 -15.67
N LYS A 307 27.37 5.54 -15.96
CA LYS A 307 27.36 7.01 -16.02
C LYS A 307 26.55 7.57 -14.87
N VAL A 308 27.10 8.53 -14.15
CA VAL A 308 26.42 9.23 -13.06
C VAL A 308 25.09 9.80 -13.59
N GLY A 309 24.02 9.58 -12.83
CA GLY A 309 22.67 9.99 -13.18
C GLY A 309 21.87 8.95 -13.98
N GLU A 310 22.48 7.88 -14.48
CA GLU A 310 21.74 6.82 -15.17
C GLU A 310 21.04 5.88 -14.17
N THR A 311 19.91 5.33 -14.58
CA THR A 311 19.21 4.26 -13.87
C THR A 311 19.54 2.93 -14.55
N ILE A 312 19.87 1.93 -13.73
CA ILE A 312 20.14 0.56 -14.18
C ILE A 312 19.22 -0.42 -13.46
N ARG A 313 18.94 -1.59 -14.05
CA ARG A 313 18.14 -2.67 -13.47
C ARG A 313 19.00 -3.90 -13.23
N ALA A 314 18.79 -4.60 -12.12
CA ALA A 314 19.60 -5.76 -11.73
C ALA A 314 19.59 -6.90 -12.75
N GLY A 315 18.42 -7.38 -13.15
CA GLY A 315 18.26 -8.54 -14.03
C GLY A 315 18.48 -9.91 -13.39
N PHE A 316 19.09 -9.96 -12.21
CA PHE A 316 19.32 -11.16 -11.40
C PHE A 316 19.38 -10.80 -9.89
N PHE A 317 19.33 -11.79 -9.02
CA PHE A 317 19.50 -11.55 -7.58
C PHE A 317 20.92 -11.05 -7.28
N ILE A 318 21.01 -9.89 -6.65
CA ILE A 318 22.29 -9.24 -6.35
C ILE A 318 22.74 -9.63 -4.94
N ASP A 319 23.70 -10.53 -4.86
CA ASP A 319 24.35 -10.89 -3.60
C ASP A 319 25.32 -9.78 -3.19
N VAL A 320 25.22 -9.33 -1.95
CA VAL A 320 26.01 -8.24 -1.35
C VAL A 320 26.40 -8.58 0.09
N THR A 321 27.32 -7.81 0.64
CA THR A 321 27.75 -7.97 2.03
C THR A 321 27.90 -6.63 2.73
N THR A 322 27.74 -6.59 4.06
CA THR A 322 28.08 -5.43 4.89
C THR A 322 29.57 -5.36 5.22
N LYS A 323 30.35 -6.39 4.86
CA LYS A 323 31.79 -6.48 5.11
C LYS A 323 32.57 -6.19 3.83
N LEU A 324 33.66 -5.44 3.96
CA LEU A 324 34.58 -5.29 2.86
C LEU A 324 35.49 -6.50 2.83
N LEU A 325 35.30 -7.36 1.83
CA LEU A 325 36.09 -8.58 1.66
C LEU A 325 37.15 -8.36 0.56
N LYS A 326 38.28 -9.05 0.65
CA LYS A 326 39.33 -9.05 -0.40
C LYS A 326 39.24 -10.33 -1.23
N PRO A 327 39.82 -10.33 -2.39
CA PRO A 327 40.42 -9.21 -3.11
C PRO A 327 39.41 -8.45 -3.94
N VAL A 328 39.55 -7.13 -3.93
CA VAL A 328 38.92 -6.31 -4.98
C VAL A 328 39.84 -6.31 -6.16
N HIS A 329 39.36 -6.64 -7.32
CA HIS A 329 40.22 -6.72 -8.46
C HIS A 329 40.06 -5.45 -9.33
N LYS A 330 38.98 -5.30 -10.09
CA LYS A 330 38.84 -4.21 -11.06
C LYS A 330 37.74 -3.23 -10.73
N THR A 331 36.59 -3.72 -10.25
CA THR A 331 35.42 -2.90 -9.98
C THR A 331 34.80 -3.27 -8.63
N ARG A 332 34.47 -2.25 -7.85
CA ARG A 332 33.71 -2.36 -6.62
C ARG A 332 32.41 -1.59 -6.72
N PHE A 333 31.31 -2.26 -6.45
CA PHE A 333 30.03 -1.63 -6.24
C PHE A 333 29.86 -1.33 -4.76
N LEU A 334 29.58 -0.07 -4.45
CA LEU A 334 29.08 0.39 -3.16
C LEU A 334 27.59 0.62 -3.33
N ILE A 335 26.74 -0.08 -2.60
CA ILE A 335 25.28 -0.04 -2.77
C ILE A 335 24.67 0.49 -1.48
N ALA A 336 24.01 1.65 -1.56
CA ALA A 336 23.18 2.16 -0.47
C ALA A 336 21.76 1.60 -0.64
N SER A 337 21.24 0.92 0.38
CA SER A 337 19.90 0.32 0.37
C SER A 337 19.29 0.27 1.77
N ALA A 338 17.97 0.52 1.85
CA ALA A 338 17.16 0.27 3.04
C ALA A 338 16.43 -1.09 2.96
N HIS A 339 16.42 -1.74 1.78
CA HIS A 339 15.62 -2.93 1.49
C HIS A 339 16.51 -4.07 0.98
N VAL A 340 17.05 -4.84 1.90
CA VAL A 340 17.94 -5.99 1.60
C VAL A 340 17.51 -7.18 2.43
N ALA A 341 17.46 -8.37 1.83
CA ALA A 341 17.19 -9.60 2.54
C ALA A 341 18.46 -10.16 3.19
N PRO A 342 18.62 -10.13 4.52
CA PRO A 342 19.80 -10.63 5.19
C PRO A 342 19.74 -12.16 5.31
N LEU A 343 20.32 -12.89 4.36
CA LEU A 343 20.31 -14.36 4.34
C LEU A 343 21.08 -14.98 5.51
N TYR A 344 22.05 -14.27 6.06
CA TYR A 344 22.88 -14.73 7.18
C TYR A 344 22.13 -14.85 8.52
N VAL A 345 20.92 -14.30 8.66
CA VAL A 345 20.10 -14.44 9.87
C VAL A 345 19.10 -15.60 9.79
N ILE A 346 18.92 -16.21 8.61
CA ILE A 346 17.97 -17.29 8.39
C ILE A 346 18.60 -18.61 8.86
N ARG A 347 18.17 -19.12 10.02
CA ARG A 347 18.75 -20.27 10.71
C ARG A 347 18.90 -21.51 9.85
N ASP A 348 17.90 -21.85 9.06
CA ASP A 348 17.93 -23.06 8.22
C ASP A 348 18.91 -22.92 7.05
N LEU A 349 19.07 -21.71 6.49
CA LEU A 349 20.06 -21.44 5.46
C LEU A 349 21.47 -21.51 6.05
N VAL A 350 21.71 -20.84 7.18
CA VAL A 350 23.03 -20.82 7.86
C VAL A 350 23.41 -22.23 8.32
N LYS A 351 22.47 -23.02 8.82
CA LYS A 351 22.72 -24.42 9.20
C LYS A 351 23.24 -25.27 8.03
N ASN A 352 22.70 -25.03 6.83
CA ASN A 352 23.11 -25.75 5.61
C ASN A 352 24.36 -25.16 4.97
N ASN A 353 24.59 -23.86 5.12
CA ASN A 353 25.79 -23.18 4.66
C ASN A 353 26.29 -22.12 5.68
N PRO A 354 27.14 -22.51 6.65
CA PRO A 354 27.66 -21.58 7.66
C PRO A 354 28.49 -20.41 7.09
N ALA A 355 28.93 -20.49 5.84
CA ALA A 355 29.66 -19.40 5.20
C ALA A 355 28.79 -18.13 5.03
N LEU A 356 27.47 -18.27 4.95
CA LEU A 356 26.54 -17.13 4.84
C LEU A 356 26.70 -16.15 6.00
N GLU A 357 26.88 -16.65 7.22
CA GLU A 357 27.12 -15.83 8.42
C GLU A 357 28.51 -15.19 8.40
N VAL A 358 29.51 -15.94 7.97
CA VAL A 358 30.89 -15.42 7.84
C VAL A 358 30.92 -14.24 6.86
N TRP A 359 30.21 -14.35 5.74
CA TRP A 359 30.16 -13.31 4.72
C TRP A 359 29.19 -12.17 5.05
N ASN A 360 28.31 -12.31 6.05
CA ASN A 360 27.15 -11.45 6.23
C ASN A 360 26.37 -11.31 4.91
N LEU A 361 26.09 -12.46 4.28
CA LEU A 361 25.47 -12.48 2.96
C LEU A 361 24.05 -11.91 3.02
N CYS A 362 23.83 -10.90 2.20
CA CYS A 362 22.52 -10.31 1.93
C CYS A 362 22.23 -10.41 0.44
N THR A 363 20.97 -10.29 0.05
CA THR A 363 20.59 -10.26 -1.36
C THR A 363 19.54 -9.19 -1.64
N LEU A 364 19.59 -8.62 -2.85
CA LEU A 364 18.58 -7.75 -3.41
C LEU A 364 17.83 -8.50 -4.51
N HIS A 365 16.57 -8.11 -4.71
CA HIS A 365 15.69 -8.74 -5.67
C HIS A 365 16.18 -8.53 -7.12
N TYR A 366 15.90 -9.48 -8.03
CA TYR A 366 16.30 -9.45 -9.44
C TYR A 366 15.70 -8.26 -10.21
N ASN A 367 14.59 -7.69 -9.74
CA ASN A 367 13.95 -6.49 -10.28
C ASN A 367 14.39 -5.19 -9.58
N SER A 368 15.46 -5.22 -8.78
CA SER A 368 15.98 -4.00 -8.14
C SER A 368 16.49 -3.02 -9.19
N TYR A 369 16.13 -1.75 -9.00
CA TYR A 369 16.62 -0.63 -9.78
C TYR A 369 17.67 0.13 -8.98
N PHE A 370 18.63 0.70 -9.66
CA PHE A 370 19.69 1.48 -9.04
C PHE A 370 19.93 2.76 -9.79
N LYS A 371 20.16 3.83 -9.06
CA LYS A 371 20.71 5.07 -9.62
C LYS A 371 22.21 5.07 -9.45
N VAL A 372 22.93 5.36 -10.52
CA VAL A 372 24.38 5.57 -10.46
C VAL A 372 24.65 6.95 -9.87
N MET A 373 25.12 6.97 -8.63
CA MET A 373 25.34 8.20 -7.87
C MET A 373 26.76 8.74 -8.04
N ASP A 374 27.75 7.84 -8.21
CA ASP A 374 29.14 8.24 -8.34
C ASP A 374 29.96 7.16 -9.05
N VAL A 375 30.96 7.57 -9.81
CA VAL A 375 31.94 6.66 -10.45
C VAL A 375 33.31 7.31 -10.34
N TYR A 376 34.24 6.66 -9.64
CA TYR A 376 35.59 7.20 -9.44
C TYR A 376 36.63 6.09 -9.28
N GLU A 377 37.87 6.42 -9.51
CA GLU A 377 38.99 5.49 -9.32
C GLU A 377 39.64 5.71 -7.94
N LYS A 378 39.91 4.60 -7.25
CA LYS A 378 40.67 4.61 -5.98
C LYS A 378 41.58 3.40 -5.91
N ASN A 379 42.87 3.64 -5.74
CA ASN A 379 43.90 2.60 -5.64
C ASN A 379 43.92 1.60 -6.81
N GLY A 380 43.66 2.07 -8.03
CA GLY A 380 43.60 1.24 -9.22
C GLY A 380 42.30 0.40 -9.36
N VAL A 381 41.28 0.70 -8.60
CA VAL A 381 39.96 0.04 -8.62
C VAL A 381 38.90 1.07 -8.94
N THR A 382 38.06 0.80 -9.92
CA THR A 382 36.88 1.64 -10.20
C THR A 382 35.83 1.39 -9.13
N GLN A 383 35.41 2.46 -8.46
CA GLN A 383 34.33 2.46 -7.49
C GLN A 383 33.06 2.95 -8.17
N VAL A 384 31.98 2.18 -8.09
CA VAL A 384 30.67 2.53 -8.61
C VAL A 384 29.70 2.62 -7.44
N PHE A 385 29.22 3.82 -7.15
CA PHE A 385 28.24 4.02 -6.08
C PHE A 385 26.83 3.99 -6.66
N LEU A 386 26.02 3.08 -6.14
CA LEU A 386 24.64 2.83 -6.53
C LEU A 386 23.69 3.11 -5.37
N LEU A 387 22.64 3.89 -5.63
CA LEU A 387 21.49 4.00 -4.72
C LEU A 387 20.42 3.03 -5.18
N HIS A 388 20.04 2.10 -4.31
CA HIS A 388 18.95 1.18 -4.56
C HIS A 388 17.60 1.92 -4.54
N ILE A 389 16.83 1.76 -5.59
CA ILE A 389 15.49 2.31 -5.74
C ILE A 389 14.54 1.13 -5.75
N PRO A 390 13.64 0.99 -4.76
CA PRO A 390 12.61 -0.03 -4.78
C PRO A 390 11.76 0.04 -6.05
N GLU A 391 11.27 -1.11 -6.53
CA GLU A 391 10.59 -1.22 -7.83
C GLU A 391 9.42 -0.22 -7.99
N ASN A 392 8.59 -0.09 -6.95
CA ASN A 392 7.48 0.87 -6.93
C ASN A 392 7.90 2.35 -6.97
N MET A 393 9.16 2.67 -6.61
CA MET A 393 9.72 4.03 -6.67
C MET A 393 10.58 4.25 -7.91
N ALA A 394 10.91 3.20 -8.66
CA ALA A 394 11.81 3.30 -9.81
C ALA A 394 11.27 4.23 -10.91
N ARG A 395 9.96 4.30 -11.06
CA ARG A 395 9.27 5.18 -12.01
C ARG A 395 9.44 6.66 -11.66
N VAL A 396 9.38 6.97 -10.37
CA VAL A 396 9.48 8.36 -9.87
C VAL A 396 10.93 8.81 -9.83
N LEU A 397 11.77 8.04 -9.15
CA LEU A 397 13.15 8.42 -8.87
C LEU A 397 14.10 8.06 -10.01
N GLY A 398 13.75 7.07 -10.85
CA GLY A 398 14.56 6.64 -11.98
C GLY A 398 14.77 7.73 -13.05
N GLY A 399 13.79 8.63 -13.22
CA GLY A 399 13.87 9.77 -14.15
C GLY A 399 14.62 10.97 -13.60
N ALA A 400 14.84 11.07 -12.29
CA ALA A 400 15.56 12.20 -11.69
C ALA A 400 17.05 12.14 -12.04
N THR A 401 17.60 13.23 -12.60
CA THR A 401 19.02 13.33 -12.94
C THR A 401 19.85 13.97 -11.83
N ASP A 402 19.22 14.76 -10.97
CA ASP A 402 19.84 15.41 -9.81
C ASP A 402 19.23 14.89 -8.52
N PHE A 403 20.07 14.45 -7.59
CA PHE A 403 19.71 13.89 -6.29
C PHE A 403 20.10 14.81 -5.12
N ASN A 404 20.37 16.08 -5.36
CA ASN A 404 20.67 17.06 -4.30
C ASN A 404 19.52 17.16 -3.28
N PHE A 405 18.28 16.88 -3.70
CA PHE A 405 17.14 16.83 -2.80
C PHE A 405 17.23 15.70 -1.76
N ILE A 406 17.93 14.58 -2.05
CA ILE A 406 18.19 13.52 -1.07
C ILE A 406 19.10 14.03 0.03
N ASP A 407 20.16 14.76 -0.34
CA ASP A 407 21.11 15.35 0.62
C ASP A 407 20.40 16.38 1.52
N GLU A 408 19.51 17.19 0.94
CA GLU A 408 18.69 18.15 1.69
C GLU A 408 17.69 17.46 2.64
N ALA A 409 17.04 16.39 2.18
CA ALA A 409 16.07 15.61 2.99
C ALA A 409 16.72 14.84 4.14
N MET A 410 17.95 14.36 3.95
CA MET A 410 18.72 13.70 5.00
C MET A 410 19.18 14.68 6.10
N GLY A 411 19.12 16.00 5.84
CA GLY A 411 19.52 17.03 6.80
C GLY A 411 20.99 16.94 7.21
N ASN A 412 21.82 16.28 6.40
CA ASN A 412 23.22 16.09 6.67
C ASN A 412 24.07 17.29 6.19
N GLU A 413 25.12 17.63 6.92
CA GLU A 413 26.12 18.59 6.45
C GLU A 413 26.91 18.10 5.22
N LYS A 414 26.88 16.80 4.93
CA LYS A 414 27.59 16.14 3.84
C LYS A 414 26.60 15.47 2.89
N SER A 415 26.93 15.49 1.62
CA SER A 415 26.16 14.76 0.60
C SER A 415 26.22 13.23 0.82
N LEU A 416 25.22 12.51 0.31
CA LEU A 416 25.19 11.04 0.37
C LEU A 416 26.45 10.44 -0.29
N VAL A 417 26.97 11.06 -1.35
CA VAL A 417 28.19 10.64 -2.04
C VAL A 417 29.41 10.81 -1.13
N GLU A 418 29.53 11.93 -0.41
CA GLU A 418 30.62 12.15 0.55
C GLU A 418 30.58 11.13 1.69
N VAL A 419 29.37 10.90 2.25
CA VAL A 419 29.16 9.89 3.31
C VAL A 419 29.52 8.49 2.80
N ALA A 420 29.16 8.12 1.58
CA ALA A 420 29.50 6.85 0.96
C ALA A 420 30.99 6.67 0.78
N ARG A 421 31.70 7.69 0.30
CA ARG A 421 33.18 7.68 0.14
C ARG A 421 33.88 7.51 1.49
N GLU A 422 33.46 8.26 2.51
CA GLU A 422 34.03 8.16 3.87
C GLU A 422 33.76 6.79 4.49
N SER A 423 32.55 6.24 4.33
CA SER A 423 32.21 4.89 4.80
C SER A 423 33.11 3.83 4.17
N LEU A 424 33.33 3.93 2.85
CA LEU A 424 34.25 3.02 2.16
C LEU A 424 35.68 3.16 2.69
N ASP A 425 36.18 4.38 2.92
CA ASP A 425 37.51 4.63 3.43
C ASP A 425 37.72 4.01 4.82
N GLN A 426 36.74 4.17 5.70
CA GLN A 426 36.77 3.55 7.03
C GLN A 426 36.75 2.02 6.93
N LYS A 427 35.97 1.45 6.02
CA LYS A 427 35.90 0.00 5.80
C LYS A 427 37.21 -0.56 5.25
N MET A 428 37.92 0.17 4.36
CA MET A 428 39.19 -0.23 3.80
C MET A 428 40.32 -0.32 4.84
N MET A 429 40.14 0.32 6.01
CA MET A 429 41.07 0.21 7.13
C MET A 429 40.85 -1.05 8.01
N GLN A 430 39.76 -1.78 7.80
CA GLN A 430 39.42 -2.96 8.59
C GLN A 430 40.19 -4.21 8.10
N GLU A 431 40.45 -5.12 9.01
CA GLU A 431 41.09 -6.40 8.68
C GLU A 431 40.15 -7.29 7.87
N VAL A 432 40.69 -7.90 6.82
CA VAL A 432 39.92 -8.70 5.88
C VAL A 432 39.81 -10.14 6.37
N HIS A 433 38.59 -10.70 6.33
CA HIS A 433 38.37 -12.07 6.76
C HIS A 433 38.99 -13.09 5.77
N PRO A 434 39.72 -14.15 6.23
CA PRO A 434 40.38 -15.11 5.35
C PRO A 434 39.44 -15.80 4.32
N ARG A 435 38.20 -16.05 4.69
CA ARG A 435 37.21 -16.69 3.78
C ARG A 435 36.72 -15.79 2.64
N SER A 436 37.15 -14.53 2.60
CA SER A 436 36.91 -13.68 1.42
C SER A 436 37.60 -14.19 0.15
N LEU A 437 38.50 -15.15 0.28
CA LEU A 437 39.18 -15.82 -0.82
C LEU A 437 38.48 -17.12 -1.27
N ASP A 438 37.36 -17.50 -0.65
CA ASP A 438 36.63 -18.69 -1.02
C ASP A 438 36.11 -18.57 -2.46
N LYS A 439 36.35 -19.59 -3.25
CA LYS A 439 35.94 -19.62 -4.66
C LYS A 439 34.43 -19.45 -4.85
N GLU A 440 33.63 -19.97 -3.91
CA GLU A 440 32.17 -19.81 -3.93
C GLU A 440 31.79 -18.34 -3.79
N TRP A 441 32.43 -17.60 -2.89
CA TRP A 441 32.20 -16.17 -2.74
C TRP A 441 32.56 -15.41 -4.01
N CYS A 442 33.74 -15.67 -4.57
CA CYS A 442 34.17 -15.02 -5.80
C CYS A 442 33.21 -15.26 -6.97
N ASN A 443 32.72 -16.49 -7.12
CA ASN A 443 31.76 -16.83 -8.18
C ASN A 443 30.41 -16.09 -7.99
N ARG A 444 29.94 -15.92 -6.75
CA ARG A 444 28.71 -15.16 -6.45
C ARG A 444 28.84 -13.69 -6.81
N MET A 445 30.03 -13.13 -6.72
CA MET A 445 30.31 -11.70 -6.96
C MET A 445 30.79 -11.40 -8.37
N GLU A 446 30.92 -12.40 -9.24
CA GLU A 446 31.53 -12.25 -10.56
C GLU A 446 30.68 -11.34 -11.49
N ALA A 447 29.37 -11.50 -11.50
CA ALA A 447 28.50 -10.75 -12.40
C ALA A 447 28.40 -9.28 -12.02
N PRO A 448 28.60 -8.33 -12.97
CA PRO A 448 28.43 -6.90 -12.72
C PRO A 448 26.95 -6.53 -12.50
N VAL A 449 26.69 -5.52 -11.69
CA VAL A 449 25.31 -5.07 -11.40
C VAL A 449 24.72 -4.37 -12.63
N GLY A 450 23.54 -4.81 -13.07
CA GLY A 450 22.81 -4.19 -14.17
C GLY A 450 23.30 -4.54 -15.57
N LEU A 451 24.15 -5.55 -15.70
CA LEU A 451 24.60 -6.07 -17.00
C LEU A 451 24.20 -7.53 -17.17
N ASP A 452 23.95 -7.91 -18.41
CA ASP A 452 23.73 -9.31 -18.79
C ASP A 452 25.04 -10.08 -18.98
N ASN A 453 24.93 -11.35 -19.37
CA ASN A 453 26.10 -12.21 -19.60
C ASN A 453 27.02 -11.75 -20.74
N ASP A 454 26.55 -10.86 -21.60
CA ASP A 454 27.31 -10.26 -22.70
C ASP A 454 27.90 -8.88 -22.30
N ASN A 455 27.81 -8.50 -21.03
CA ASN A 455 28.17 -7.18 -20.49
C ASN A 455 27.38 -6.02 -21.14
N LYS A 456 26.15 -6.27 -21.56
CA LYS A 456 25.23 -5.23 -22.04
C LYS A 456 24.29 -4.82 -20.90
N PRO A 457 23.87 -3.54 -20.88
CA PRO A 457 22.87 -3.11 -19.90
C PRO A 457 21.60 -3.98 -19.95
N VAL A 458 21.16 -4.48 -18.81
CA VAL A 458 19.86 -5.16 -18.68
C VAL A 458 18.79 -4.16 -19.09
N PRO A 459 17.89 -4.49 -20.04
CA PRO A 459 16.82 -3.58 -20.43
C PRO A 459 15.98 -3.17 -19.21
N LEU A 460 15.70 -1.88 -19.11
CA LEU A 460 14.65 -1.39 -18.21
C LEU A 460 13.35 -1.99 -18.74
N GLU A 461 12.56 -2.63 -17.87
CA GLU A 461 11.25 -3.12 -18.31
C GLU A 461 10.40 -1.95 -18.81
N PRO A 462 9.71 -2.09 -19.96
CA PRO A 462 8.76 -1.08 -20.37
C PRO A 462 7.73 -0.94 -19.25
N LEU A 463 7.60 0.26 -18.75
CA LEU A 463 6.55 0.57 -17.78
C LEU A 463 5.22 0.52 -18.54
N PRO A 464 4.16 -0.13 -18.01
CA PRO A 464 2.87 -0.14 -18.69
C PRO A 464 2.41 1.30 -18.94
N ASP A 465 1.83 1.55 -20.12
CA ASP A 465 1.26 2.85 -20.51
C ASP A 465 -0.05 3.10 -19.78
N SER A 466 0.01 3.29 -18.46
CA SER A 466 -1.14 3.71 -17.67
C SER A 466 -1.19 5.23 -17.48
N ALA A 467 -2.36 5.79 -17.18
CA ALA A 467 -2.50 7.21 -16.90
C ALA A 467 -1.64 7.64 -15.68
N VAL A 468 -1.41 6.72 -14.73
CA VAL A 468 -0.47 6.91 -13.61
C VAL A 468 0.96 7.01 -14.12
N ASP A 469 1.36 6.17 -15.10
CA ASP A 469 2.69 6.23 -15.67
C ASP A 469 2.93 7.54 -16.42
N THR A 470 1.91 8.08 -17.08
CA THR A 470 1.99 9.39 -17.73
C THR A 470 2.10 10.52 -16.70
N GLN A 471 1.36 10.45 -15.60
CA GLN A 471 1.47 11.40 -14.49
C GLN A 471 2.81 11.26 -13.76
N MET A 472 3.28 10.03 -13.52
CA MET A 472 4.57 9.76 -12.88
C MET A 472 5.75 10.12 -13.78
N ALA A 473 5.66 9.92 -15.08
CA ALA A 473 6.64 10.41 -16.05
C ALA A 473 6.61 11.96 -16.11
N GLY A 474 5.43 12.56 -16.04
CA GLY A 474 5.25 14.01 -15.88
C GLY A 474 5.89 14.53 -14.60
N LEU A 475 5.76 13.79 -13.49
CA LEU A 475 6.39 14.07 -12.21
C LEU A 475 7.92 13.99 -12.32
N GLY A 476 8.48 12.92 -12.90
CA GLY A 476 9.91 12.79 -13.12
C GLY A 476 10.46 13.96 -13.95
N ASN A 477 9.76 14.35 -15.00
CA ASN A 477 10.11 15.50 -15.83
C ASN A 477 9.98 16.83 -15.08
N MET A 478 9.02 16.96 -14.18
CA MET A 478 8.80 18.15 -13.34
C MET A 478 9.86 18.26 -12.25
N ILE A 479 10.21 17.15 -11.59
CA ILE A 479 11.34 17.11 -10.64
C ILE A 479 12.64 17.49 -11.35
N HIS A 480 12.87 16.93 -12.55
CA HIS A 480 14.02 17.29 -13.38
C HIS A 480 14.03 18.78 -13.76
N LYS A 481 12.88 19.35 -14.06
CA LYS A 481 12.75 20.77 -14.37
C LYS A 481 12.94 21.65 -13.13
N MET A 482 12.42 21.22 -11.96
CA MET A 482 12.60 21.93 -10.69
C MET A 482 14.06 21.89 -10.19
N SER A 483 14.79 20.81 -10.44
CA SER A 483 16.22 20.71 -10.10
C SER A 483 17.11 21.59 -11.00
N ASN A 484 16.65 21.90 -12.21
CA ASN A 484 17.39 22.74 -13.17
C ASN A 484 17.00 24.24 -13.13
N ASP A 485 15.82 24.58 -12.58
CA ASP A 485 15.36 25.97 -12.42
C ASP A 485 15.68 26.47 -11.01
N ALA A 486 16.80 27.17 -10.87
CA ALA A 486 17.29 27.72 -9.60
C ALA A 486 16.38 28.75 -8.92
N ASP A 487 15.24 29.10 -9.52
CA ASP A 487 14.31 30.14 -9.05
C ASP A 487 12.99 29.58 -8.45
N ILE A 488 12.84 28.25 -8.33
CA ILE A 488 11.65 27.68 -7.68
C ILE A 488 11.89 27.54 -6.18
N GLU A 489 11.15 28.32 -5.36
CA GLU A 489 11.12 28.15 -3.90
C GLU A 489 10.56 26.76 -3.56
N ILE A 490 11.43 25.87 -3.12
CA ILE A 490 11.06 24.54 -2.65
C ILE A 490 10.41 24.70 -1.26
N PRO A 491 9.17 24.22 -1.03
CA PRO A 491 8.41 24.52 0.20
C PRO A 491 9.09 24.10 1.52
N TRP A 492 10.02 23.14 1.50
CA TRP A 492 10.75 22.68 2.68
C TRP A 492 12.01 23.52 3.00
N LYS A 493 12.34 24.54 2.20
CA LYS A 493 13.43 25.49 2.51
C LYS A 493 13.07 26.54 3.56
N LYS A 494 11.86 26.50 4.11
CA LYS A 494 11.47 27.39 5.20
C LYS A 494 11.62 26.67 6.54
N LYS A 495 12.78 26.83 7.13
CA LYS A 495 12.97 26.92 8.57
C LYS A 495 13.83 28.13 8.87
#